data_9cb689916992599996b6bd3371f88038
#
_entry.id   9cb689916992599996b6bd3371f88038
#
_cell.length_a   1.000
_cell.length_b   1.000
_cell.length_c   1.000
_cell.angle_alpha   90.00
_cell.angle_beta   90.00
_cell.angle_gamma   90.00
#
_symmetry.space_group_name_H-M   'P 1'
#
loop_
_entity.id
_entity.type
_entity.pdbx_description
1 polymer ?
#
loop_
_entity_poly.entity_id
_entity_poly.type
_entity_poly.pdbx_seq_one_letter_code
_entity_poly.pdbx_strand_id
1 'polypeptide(L)'
;MSNQFSTRSQTVRESLRWRGLFFSSLLATREILRPIIYWHVWHIFQSDLQRPLAEPYAKEKVEVKVFAGKETLEEATAAISSMGIPPKEISLRINRGDAAAVAYVEREPVGYMWITFATGMELAFGVSWILRPHEALRYGAFVLPSRRGLGIVSSMNRALNEHARQRGSTRTFGGVSALNPQSLNLAKHARNPKIMGIFLLHIRGVNWTFTRTTGAPFDSRFSRSSKDLYGAQRSVGDEL
;
A
#
# COMPACT_ATOMS: atom_id res chain seq x y z
N MET A 1 -5.46 18.19 22.80
CA MET A 1 -6.56 18.18 21.79
C MET A 1 -6.34 19.09 20.57
N SER A 2 -5.37 20.00 20.55
CA SER A 2 -5.13 20.98 19.45
C SER A 2 -4.42 20.42 18.20
N ASN A 3 -3.62 19.34 18.32
CA ASN A 3 -2.82 18.83 17.20
C ASN A 3 -3.60 18.06 16.11
N GLN A 4 -4.79 17.52 16.42
CA GLN A 4 -5.58 16.77 15.42
C GLN A 4 -6.28 17.67 14.40
N PHE A 5 -6.64 18.91 14.76
CA PHE A 5 -7.28 19.85 13.83
C PHE A 5 -6.29 20.42 12.81
N SER A 6 -5.06 20.66 13.20
CA SER A 6 -3.99 21.12 12.30
C SER A 6 -3.66 20.10 11.21
N THR A 7 -3.59 18.83 11.58
CA THR A 7 -3.30 17.74 10.64
C THR A 7 -4.41 17.56 9.59
N ARG A 8 -5.69 17.69 10.00
CA ARG A 8 -6.84 17.57 9.07
C ARG A 8 -6.90 18.70 8.04
N SER A 9 -6.63 19.94 8.43
CA SER A 9 -6.66 21.08 7.50
C SER A 9 -5.53 21.04 6.47
N GLN A 10 -4.35 20.55 6.86
CA GLN A 10 -3.24 20.33 5.93
C GLN A 10 -3.57 19.21 4.93
N THR A 11 -4.16 18.10 5.38
CA THR A 11 -4.58 17.00 4.51
C THR A 11 -5.61 17.44 3.47
N VAL A 12 -6.57 18.30 3.84
CA VAL A 12 -7.57 18.83 2.89
C VAL A 12 -6.92 19.73 1.84
N ARG A 13 -6.04 20.67 2.24
CA ARG A 13 -5.33 21.54 1.29
C ARG A 13 -4.42 20.76 0.34
N GLU A 14 -3.69 19.79 0.84
CA GLU A 14 -2.88 18.88 0.03
C GLU A 14 -3.74 18.05 -0.93
N SER A 15 -4.88 17.53 -0.45
CA SER A 15 -5.82 16.79 -1.28
C SER A 15 -6.35 17.64 -2.44
N LEU A 16 -6.75 18.89 -2.18
CA LEU A 16 -7.21 19.83 -3.22
C LEU A 16 -6.13 20.11 -4.27
N ARG A 17 -4.91 20.37 -3.82
CA ARG A 17 -3.78 20.65 -4.70
C ARG A 17 -3.42 19.49 -5.63
N TRP A 18 -3.51 18.26 -5.13
CA TRP A 18 -3.02 17.09 -5.83
C TRP A 18 -4.08 16.24 -6.52
N ARG A 19 -5.34 16.31 -6.07
CA ARG A 19 -6.41 15.42 -6.54
C ARG A 19 -7.53 16.14 -7.28
N GLY A 20 -7.59 17.45 -7.18
CA GLY A 20 -8.68 18.27 -7.73
C GLY A 20 -9.96 18.24 -6.87
N LEU A 21 -10.87 19.16 -7.15
CA LEU A 21 -12.10 19.35 -6.35
C LEU A 21 -12.99 18.10 -6.32
N PHE A 22 -13.16 17.42 -7.44
CA PHE A 22 -14.02 16.25 -7.54
C PHE A 22 -13.56 15.10 -6.63
N PHE A 23 -12.28 14.72 -6.71
CA PHE A 23 -11.75 13.65 -5.86
C PHE A 23 -11.68 14.05 -4.39
N SER A 24 -11.44 15.30 -4.10
CA SER A 24 -11.42 15.82 -2.72
C SER A 24 -12.80 15.81 -2.10
N SER A 25 -13.86 16.15 -2.86
CA SER A 25 -15.24 16.05 -2.37
C SER A 25 -15.67 14.61 -2.11
N LEU A 26 -15.34 13.68 -2.99
CA LEU A 26 -15.59 12.24 -2.77
C LEU A 26 -14.88 11.71 -1.51
N LEU A 27 -13.65 12.13 -1.26
CA LEU A 27 -12.93 11.77 -0.05
C LEU A 27 -13.59 12.37 1.20
N ALA A 28 -13.98 13.64 1.15
CA ALA A 28 -14.68 14.29 2.27
C ALA A 28 -16.01 13.58 2.57
N THR A 29 -16.80 13.28 1.55
CA THR A 29 -18.05 12.52 1.70
C THR A 29 -17.77 11.14 2.33
N ARG A 30 -16.73 10.44 1.86
CA ARG A 30 -16.34 9.15 2.42
C ARG A 30 -15.99 9.26 3.91
N GLU A 31 -15.22 10.27 4.31
CA GLU A 31 -14.84 10.45 5.72
C GLU A 31 -16.03 10.85 6.60
N ILE A 32 -16.96 11.66 6.08
CA ILE A 32 -18.21 11.99 6.81
C ILE A 32 -19.08 10.76 7.02
N LEU A 33 -19.23 9.92 6.01
CA LEU A 33 -20.05 8.71 6.08
C LEU A 33 -19.33 7.52 6.75
N ARG A 34 -18.01 7.60 6.96
CA ARG A 34 -17.17 6.52 7.50
C ARG A 34 -17.69 5.89 8.81
N PRO A 35 -18.29 6.61 9.74
CA PRO A 35 -18.87 5.98 10.95
C PRO A 35 -19.97 4.97 10.64
N ILE A 36 -20.68 5.13 9.52
CA ILE A 36 -21.83 4.30 9.15
C ILE A 36 -21.48 3.37 7.99
N ILE A 37 -20.87 3.93 6.95
CA ILE A 37 -20.57 3.23 5.70
C ILE A 37 -19.11 3.43 5.36
N TYR A 38 -18.39 2.34 5.15
CA TYR A 38 -17.07 2.36 4.56
C TYR A 38 -17.16 1.81 3.14
N TRP A 39 -16.59 2.52 2.18
CA TRP A 39 -16.44 2.06 0.82
C TRP A 39 -15.05 2.38 0.27
N HIS A 40 -14.54 1.51 -0.56
CA HIS A 40 -13.25 1.70 -1.22
C HIS A 40 -13.23 1.03 -2.60
N VAL A 41 -12.48 1.64 -3.51
CA VAL A 41 -12.22 1.05 -4.83
C VAL A 41 -10.72 0.98 -5.04
N TRP A 42 -10.21 -0.21 -5.23
CA TRP A 42 -8.81 -0.44 -5.60
C TRP A 42 -8.69 -0.85 -7.05
N HIS A 43 -7.65 -0.37 -7.71
CA HIS A 43 -7.16 -0.93 -8.96
C HIS A 43 -5.91 -1.75 -8.64
N ILE A 44 -5.92 -3.00 -9.04
CA ILE A 44 -4.79 -3.90 -8.82
C ILE A 44 -3.96 -3.95 -10.11
N PHE A 45 -2.68 -3.70 -9.94
CA PHE A 45 -1.69 -3.73 -10.99
C PHE A 45 -0.74 -4.90 -10.74
N GLN A 46 -0.30 -5.55 -11.82
CA GLN A 46 0.65 -6.65 -11.79
C GLN A 46 1.98 -6.21 -12.39
N SER A 47 3.08 -6.60 -11.77
CA SER A 47 4.41 -6.57 -12.38
C SER A 47 4.86 -8.00 -12.66
N ASP A 48 5.29 -8.25 -13.89
CA ASP A 48 5.91 -9.50 -14.30
C ASP A 48 7.41 -9.43 -14.01
N LEU A 49 7.89 -10.26 -13.08
CA LEU A 49 9.28 -10.27 -12.65
C LEU A 49 10.19 -11.12 -13.54
N GLN A 50 9.63 -11.88 -14.47
CA GLN A 50 10.40 -12.65 -15.46
C GLN A 50 10.93 -11.73 -16.58
N ARG A 51 10.37 -10.53 -16.71
CA ARG A 51 10.84 -9.50 -17.64
C ARG A 51 11.84 -8.56 -16.98
N PRO A 52 12.67 -7.87 -17.77
CA PRO A 52 13.52 -6.79 -17.26
C PRO A 52 12.67 -5.77 -16.50
N LEU A 53 13.11 -5.42 -15.28
CA LEU A 53 12.43 -4.41 -14.50
C LEU A 53 12.64 -3.03 -15.13
N ALA A 54 11.56 -2.24 -15.18
CA ALA A 54 11.65 -0.87 -15.66
C ALA A 54 12.62 -0.04 -14.81
N GLU A 55 13.38 0.83 -15.47
CA GLU A 55 14.22 1.78 -14.75
C GLU A 55 13.35 2.72 -13.90
N PRO A 56 13.80 3.03 -12.68
CA PRO A 56 13.05 3.93 -11.83
C PRO A 56 13.07 5.35 -12.42
N TYR A 57 11.90 5.96 -12.44
CA TYR A 57 11.79 7.37 -12.78
C TYR A 57 11.95 8.19 -11.49
N ALA A 58 13.19 8.54 -11.18
CA ALA A 58 13.48 9.44 -10.05
C ALA A 58 14.09 10.73 -10.58
N LYS A 59 13.61 11.87 -10.09
CA LYS A 59 14.13 13.22 -10.41
C LYS A 59 15.32 13.60 -9.54
N GLU A 60 15.53 12.89 -8.46
CA GLU A 60 16.62 13.08 -7.49
C GLU A 60 17.39 11.77 -7.34
N LYS A 61 18.62 11.87 -6.82
CA LYS A 61 19.38 10.68 -6.42
C LYS A 61 18.75 10.08 -5.18
N VAL A 62 18.07 8.96 -5.37
CA VAL A 62 17.38 8.21 -4.30
C VAL A 62 18.17 6.95 -4.03
N GLU A 63 18.61 6.77 -2.80
CA GLU A 63 19.13 5.50 -2.30
C GLU A 63 17.99 4.70 -1.70
N VAL A 64 17.87 3.41 -2.03
CA VAL A 64 16.83 2.55 -1.46
C VAL A 64 17.49 1.38 -0.77
N LYS A 65 17.18 1.21 0.52
CA LYS A 65 17.60 0.06 1.32
C LYS A 65 16.41 -0.84 1.57
N VAL A 66 16.60 -2.15 1.37
CA VAL A 66 15.57 -3.17 1.67
C VAL A 66 15.90 -3.83 2.98
N PHE A 67 14.95 -3.79 3.90
CA PHE A 67 15.01 -4.43 5.21
C PHE A 67 14.15 -5.69 5.20
N ALA A 68 14.75 -6.83 5.45
CA ALA A 68 14.08 -8.12 5.47
C ALA A 68 14.76 -9.03 6.51
N GLY A 69 13.94 -9.71 7.32
CA GLY A 69 14.46 -10.56 8.39
C GLY A 69 14.73 -9.82 9.70
N LYS A 70 14.83 -10.60 10.77
CA LYS A 70 14.94 -10.07 12.15
C LYS A 70 16.23 -9.29 12.40
N GLU A 71 17.28 -9.61 11.69
CA GLU A 71 18.59 -8.97 11.77
C GLU A 71 18.56 -7.50 11.33
N THR A 72 17.58 -7.12 10.50
CA THR A 72 17.42 -5.74 10.05
C THR A 72 16.39 -4.93 10.85
N LEU A 73 15.75 -5.54 11.87
CA LEU A 73 14.60 -4.97 12.59
C LEU A 73 14.93 -3.64 13.28
N GLU A 74 16.07 -3.55 13.93
CA GLU A 74 16.46 -2.34 14.67
C GLU A 74 16.62 -1.15 13.71
N GLU A 75 17.35 -1.35 12.62
CA GLU A 75 17.59 -0.31 11.63
C GLU A 75 16.30 0.07 10.88
N ALA A 76 15.48 -0.93 10.51
CA ALA A 76 14.17 -0.70 9.91
C ALA A 76 13.27 0.11 10.84
N THR A 77 13.29 -0.22 12.15
CA THR A 77 12.50 0.49 13.15
C THR A 77 12.95 1.94 13.29
N ALA A 78 14.26 2.19 13.39
CA ALA A 78 14.78 3.55 13.47
C ALA A 78 14.36 4.40 12.26
N ALA A 79 14.49 3.86 11.04
CA ALA A 79 14.17 4.58 9.82
C ALA A 79 12.66 4.80 9.64
N ILE A 80 11.83 3.77 9.83
CA ILE A 80 10.40 3.83 9.50
C ILE A 80 9.59 4.53 10.60
N SER A 81 9.97 4.37 11.89
CA SER A 81 9.24 5.03 12.98
C SER A 81 9.36 6.55 12.94
N SER A 82 10.46 7.09 12.41
CA SER A 82 10.60 8.53 12.17
C SER A 82 9.54 9.10 11.21
N MET A 83 8.93 8.23 10.40
CA MET A 83 7.87 8.56 9.45
C MET A 83 6.46 8.20 9.96
N GLY A 84 6.30 7.91 11.26
CA GLY A 84 5.01 7.79 11.92
C GLY A 84 4.47 6.37 12.14
N ILE A 85 5.18 5.31 11.73
CA ILE A 85 4.76 3.95 12.00
C ILE A 85 5.24 3.51 13.40
N PRO A 86 4.34 2.99 14.26
CA PRO A 86 4.73 2.50 15.58
C PRO A 86 5.73 1.34 15.51
N PRO A 87 6.78 1.31 16.37
CA PRO A 87 7.78 0.23 16.39
C PRO A 87 7.18 -1.17 16.49
N LYS A 88 6.09 -1.33 17.25
CA LYS A 88 5.38 -2.60 17.39
C LYS A 88 4.83 -3.11 16.05
N GLU A 89 4.33 -2.21 15.21
CA GLU A 89 3.78 -2.55 13.92
C GLU A 89 4.88 -2.97 12.94
N ILE A 90 6.01 -2.26 12.94
CA ILE A 90 7.20 -2.61 12.15
C ILE A 90 7.68 -4.01 12.52
N SER A 91 7.81 -4.27 13.83
CA SER A 91 8.20 -5.58 14.35
C SER A 91 7.24 -6.70 13.93
N LEU A 92 5.93 -6.47 13.99
CA LEU A 92 4.93 -7.45 13.55
C LEU A 92 5.07 -7.78 12.06
N ARG A 93 5.29 -6.78 11.21
CA ARG A 93 5.44 -6.98 9.76
C ARG A 93 6.72 -7.75 9.43
N ILE A 94 7.86 -7.35 9.98
CA ILE A 94 9.15 -8.05 9.78
C ILE A 94 9.09 -9.49 10.31
N ASN A 95 8.50 -9.72 11.49
CA ASN A 95 8.37 -11.06 12.06
C ASN A 95 7.41 -11.96 11.25
N ARG A 96 6.45 -11.41 10.52
CA ARG A 96 5.61 -12.12 9.57
C ARG A 96 6.36 -12.53 8.29
N GLY A 97 7.57 -12.01 8.08
CA GLY A 97 8.38 -12.26 6.88
C GLY A 97 8.16 -11.23 5.77
N ASP A 98 7.52 -10.10 6.08
CA ASP A 98 7.45 -8.98 5.15
C ASP A 98 8.80 -8.30 5.02
N ALA A 99 9.02 -7.61 3.90
CA ALA A 99 10.17 -6.74 3.72
C ALA A 99 9.73 -5.30 3.49
N ALA A 100 10.57 -4.34 3.90
CA ALA A 100 10.34 -2.92 3.71
C ALA A 100 11.45 -2.33 2.83
N ALA A 101 11.07 -1.58 1.80
CA ALA A 101 11.99 -0.66 1.13
C ALA A 101 11.88 0.71 1.79
N VAL A 102 13.00 1.27 2.21
CA VAL A 102 13.10 2.64 2.71
C VAL A 102 13.93 3.45 1.73
N ALA A 103 13.38 4.58 1.30
CA ALA A 103 14.06 5.51 0.41
C ALA A 103 14.72 6.62 1.21
N TYR A 104 15.96 6.92 0.83
CA TYR A 104 16.78 7.97 1.43
C TYR A 104 17.15 9.01 0.38
N VAL A 105 17.09 10.28 0.78
CA VAL A 105 17.64 11.42 0.07
C VAL A 105 18.59 12.13 1.03
N GLU A 106 19.84 12.36 0.63
CA GLU A 106 20.85 12.98 1.51
C GLU A 106 21.03 12.28 2.87
N ARG A 107 20.88 10.93 2.87
CA ARG A 107 20.91 10.05 4.06
C ARG A 107 19.68 10.16 4.99
N GLU A 108 18.71 11.01 4.68
CA GLU A 108 17.47 11.14 5.45
C GLU A 108 16.40 10.19 4.91
N PRO A 109 15.68 9.44 5.75
CA PRO A 109 14.59 8.58 5.30
C PRO A 109 13.40 9.44 4.88
N VAL A 110 12.96 9.30 3.63
CA VAL A 110 11.92 10.14 3.02
C VAL A 110 10.68 9.37 2.56
N GLY A 111 10.71 8.05 2.64
CA GLY A 111 9.57 7.21 2.30
C GLY A 111 9.83 5.74 2.56
N TYR A 112 8.77 4.97 2.66
CA TYR A 112 8.82 3.52 2.81
C TYR A 112 7.72 2.84 1.99
N MET A 113 7.91 1.56 1.72
CA MET A 113 6.92 0.68 1.09
C MET A 113 7.17 -0.76 1.55
N TRP A 114 6.09 -1.50 1.75
CA TRP A 114 6.14 -2.89 2.21
C TRP A 114 5.85 -3.87 1.08
N ILE A 115 6.38 -5.08 1.24
CA ILE A 115 6.01 -6.25 0.43
C ILE A 115 5.79 -7.45 1.33
N THR A 116 4.73 -8.20 1.09
CA THR A 116 4.42 -9.44 1.79
C THR A 116 4.48 -10.63 0.85
N PHE A 117 4.89 -11.77 1.40
CA PHE A 117 4.91 -13.08 0.77
C PHE A 117 3.95 -14.04 1.48
N ALA A 118 3.23 -13.55 2.48
CA ALA A 118 2.25 -14.34 3.23
C ALA A 118 1.09 -14.74 2.30
N THR A 119 0.59 -15.96 2.48
CA THR A 119 -0.47 -16.54 1.63
C THR A 119 -1.78 -15.75 1.62
N GLY A 120 -2.03 -14.96 2.66
CA GLY A 120 -3.20 -14.10 2.72
C GLY A 120 -2.86 -12.74 3.35
N MET A 121 -3.42 -11.69 2.80
CA MET A 121 -3.35 -10.35 3.38
C MET A 121 -4.75 -9.79 3.46
N GLU A 122 -5.17 -9.42 4.67
CA GLU A 122 -6.45 -8.74 4.85
C GLU A 122 -6.38 -7.35 4.22
N LEU A 123 -7.34 -7.07 3.34
CA LEU A 123 -7.51 -5.77 2.72
C LEU A 123 -8.36 -4.86 3.61
N ALA A 124 -9.52 -5.35 4.03
CA ALA A 124 -10.42 -4.69 4.98
C ALA A 124 -11.62 -5.62 5.33
N PHE A 125 -12.15 -5.50 6.53
CA PHE A 125 -13.41 -6.11 6.99
C PHE A 125 -13.55 -7.61 6.66
N GLY A 126 -12.48 -8.38 6.94
CA GLY A 126 -12.47 -9.83 6.72
C GLY A 126 -12.31 -10.25 5.24
N VAL A 127 -12.09 -9.30 4.34
CA VAL A 127 -11.78 -9.60 2.93
C VAL A 127 -10.27 -9.70 2.77
N SER A 128 -9.78 -10.88 2.42
CA SER A 128 -8.35 -11.13 2.24
C SER A 128 -8.00 -11.42 0.79
N TRP A 129 -6.85 -10.90 0.36
CA TRP A 129 -6.20 -11.28 -0.88
C TRP A 129 -5.36 -12.53 -0.65
N ILE A 130 -5.58 -13.55 -1.45
CA ILE A 130 -4.81 -14.80 -1.40
C ILE A 130 -3.70 -14.76 -2.44
N LEU A 131 -2.46 -14.86 -1.97
CA LEU A 131 -1.29 -15.01 -2.83
C LEU A 131 -1.06 -16.49 -3.14
N ARG A 132 -0.75 -16.77 -4.41
CA ARG A 132 -0.29 -18.09 -4.85
C ARG A 132 1.22 -18.24 -4.61
N PRO A 133 1.77 -19.45 -4.67
CA PRO A 133 3.21 -19.63 -4.69
C PRO A 133 3.86 -18.76 -5.77
N HIS A 134 5.03 -18.21 -5.47
CA HIS A 134 5.78 -17.29 -6.36
C HIS A 134 5.09 -15.95 -6.65
N GLU A 135 4.15 -15.54 -5.82
CA GLU A 135 3.52 -14.22 -5.88
C GLU A 135 3.84 -13.42 -4.61
N ALA A 136 3.89 -12.10 -4.75
CA ALA A 136 4.04 -11.19 -3.63
C ALA A 136 3.15 -9.94 -3.81
N LEU A 137 2.78 -9.28 -2.70
CA LEU A 137 1.92 -8.10 -2.71
C LEU A 137 2.64 -6.92 -2.07
N ARG A 138 2.77 -5.82 -2.81
CA ARG A 138 3.29 -4.53 -2.32
C ARG A 138 2.15 -3.73 -1.73
N TYR A 139 2.39 -3.11 -0.58
CA TYR A 139 1.38 -2.37 0.15
C TYR A 139 2.00 -1.28 1.03
N GLY A 140 1.18 -0.41 1.63
CA GLY A 140 1.58 0.55 2.65
C GLY A 140 2.68 1.50 2.18
N ALA A 141 2.56 2.06 0.96
CA ALA A 141 3.51 3.04 0.45
C ALA A 141 3.29 4.41 1.07
N PHE A 142 4.34 5.00 1.59
CA PHE A 142 4.36 6.37 2.11
C PHE A 142 5.57 7.14 1.57
N VAL A 143 5.38 8.41 1.26
CA VAL A 143 6.46 9.37 0.95
C VAL A 143 6.12 10.68 1.65
N LEU A 144 7.11 11.29 2.29
CA LEU A 144 6.97 12.59 2.93
C LEU A 144 6.34 13.60 1.96
N PRO A 145 5.37 14.42 2.40
CA PRO A 145 4.66 15.36 1.53
C PRO A 145 5.57 16.27 0.71
N SER A 146 6.65 16.75 1.32
CA SER A 146 7.65 17.61 0.67
C SER A 146 8.45 16.92 -0.44
N ARG A 147 8.48 15.59 -0.47
CA ARG A 147 9.24 14.76 -1.44
C ARG A 147 8.35 14.01 -2.42
N ARG A 148 7.03 14.31 -2.47
CA ARG A 148 6.12 13.71 -3.44
C ARG A 148 6.34 14.27 -4.85
N GLY A 149 6.07 13.43 -5.86
CA GLY A 149 6.22 13.80 -7.27
C GLY A 149 7.65 13.67 -7.81
N LEU A 150 8.61 13.23 -7.00
CA LEU A 150 10.02 13.07 -7.34
C LEU A 150 10.40 11.66 -7.80
N GLY A 151 9.42 10.76 -7.97
CA GLY A 151 9.67 9.40 -8.47
C GLY A 151 10.14 8.40 -7.41
N ILE A 152 10.19 8.79 -6.13
CA ILE A 152 10.67 7.95 -5.01
C ILE A 152 9.96 6.60 -4.94
N VAL A 153 8.61 6.59 -5.12
CA VAL A 153 7.81 5.35 -5.16
C VAL A 153 8.30 4.40 -6.26
N SER A 154 8.74 4.93 -7.41
CA SER A 154 9.27 4.11 -8.51
C SER A 154 10.54 3.37 -8.11
N SER A 155 11.45 4.06 -7.40
CA SER A 155 12.70 3.47 -6.89
C SER A 155 12.42 2.38 -5.86
N MET A 156 11.51 2.62 -4.91
CA MET A 156 11.10 1.61 -3.93
C MET A 156 10.42 0.42 -4.59
N ASN A 157 9.55 0.65 -5.58
CA ASN A 157 8.90 -0.43 -6.35
C ASN A 157 9.94 -1.32 -7.04
N ARG A 158 10.96 -0.72 -7.68
CA ARG A 158 12.04 -1.48 -8.32
C ARG A 158 12.80 -2.33 -7.32
N ALA A 159 13.21 -1.74 -6.18
CA ALA A 159 13.95 -2.44 -5.14
C ALA A 159 13.15 -3.63 -4.56
N LEU A 160 11.86 -3.45 -4.28
CA LEU A 160 11.00 -4.53 -3.79
C LEU A 160 10.73 -5.59 -4.85
N ASN A 161 10.59 -5.23 -6.12
CA ASN A 161 10.46 -6.19 -7.21
C ASN A 161 11.73 -7.03 -7.37
N GLU A 162 12.91 -6.40 -7.27
CA GLU A 162 14.18 -7.10 -7.30
C GLU A 162 14.32 -8.07 -6.12
N HIS A 163 14.02 -7.59 -4.91
CA HIS A 163 14.00 -8.45 -3.72
C HIS A 163 13.03 -9.63 -3.87
N ALA A 164 11.82 -9.41 -4.40
CA ALA A 164 10.87 -10.47 -4.64
C ALA A 164 11.38 -11.49 -5.68
N ARG A 165 12.03 -11.02 -6.75
CA ARG A 165 12.63 -11.87 -7.76
C ARG A 165 13.73 -12.75 -7.17
N GLN A 166 14.60 -12.19 -6.35
CA GLN A 166 15.66 -12.93 -5.63
C GLN A 166 15.09 -14.00 -4.70
N ARG A 167 13.88 -13.80 -4.16
CA ARG A 167 13.13 -14.79 -3.38
C ARG A 167 12.33 -15.78 -4.22
N GLY A 168 12.48 -15.78 -5.54
CA GLY A 168 11.80 -16.71 -6.44
C GLY A 168 10.38 -16.33 -6.80
N SER A 169 9.95 -15.10 -6.54
CA SER A 169 8.65 -14.62 -7.02
C SER A 169 8.71 -14.34 -8.52
N THR A 170 7.67 -14.75 -9.24
CA THR A 170 7.52 -14.49 -10.68
C THR A 170 6.62 -13.28 -10.96
N ARG A 171 5.81 -12.89 -9.98
CA ARG A 171 4.86 -11.78 -10.09
C ARG A 171 4.76 -11.01 -8.79
N THR A 172 4.57 -9.69 -8.91
CA THR A 172 4.16 -8.86 -7.78
C THR A 172 2.88 -8.10 -8.12
N PHE A 173 2.07 -7.89 -7.09
CA PHE A 173 0.85 -7.08 -7.19
C PHE A 173 1.00 -5.81 -6.39
N GLY A 174 0.20 -4.80 -6.72
CA GLY A 174 0.08 -3.58 -5.93
C GLY A 174 -1.31 -3.00 -6.08
N GLY A 175 -1.94 -2.65 -4.98
CA GLY A 175 -3.23 -1.99 -4.94
C GLY A 175 -3.07 -0.46 -4.95
N VAL A 176 -3.86 0.21 -5.79
CA VAL A 176 -3.92 1.67 -5.86
C VAL A 176 -5.36 2.10 -5.70
N SER A 177 -5.62 2.99 -4.75
CA SER A 177 -6.95 3.58 -4.59
C SER A 177 -7.39 4.30 -5.87
N ALA A 178 -8.62 4.05 -6.32
CA ALA A 178 -9.21 4.78 -7.43
C ALA A 178 -9.34 6.29 -7.15
N LEU A 179 -9.32 6.67 -5.87
CA LEU A 179 -9.34 8.07 -5.41
C LEU A 179 -7.95 8.70 -5.33
N ASN A 180 -6.90 8.00 -5.80
CA ASN A 180 -5.54 8.51 -5.83
C ASN A 180 -5.01 8.62 -7.28
N PRO A 181 -5.35 9.69 -8.01
CA PRO A 181 -4.99 9.87 -9.41
C PRO A 181 -3.48 9.88 -9.66
N GLN A 182 -2.68 10.36 -8.70
CA GLN A 182 -1.23 10.37 -8.82
C GLN A 182 -0.63 8.97 -8.83
N SER A 183 -1.05 8.13 -7.88
CA SER A 183 -0.60 6.74 -7.83
C SER A 183 -1.11 5.93 -9.02
N LEU A 184 -2.31 6.24 -9.52
CA LEU A 184 -2.83 5.65 -10.77
C LEU A 184 -1.99 6.03 -11.98
N ASN A 185 -1.60 7.30 -12.08
CA ASN A 185 -0.72 7.77 -13.15
C ASN A 185 0.66 7.10 -13.06
N LEU A 186 1.23 7.00 -11.86
CA LEU A 186 2.49 6.29 -11.65
C LEU A 186 2.41 4.83 -12.11
N ALA A 187 1.35 4.12 -11.75
CA ALA A 187 1.14 2.73 -12.16
C ALA A 187 1.02 2.58 -13.69
N LYS A 188 0.35 3.53 -14.37
CA LYS A 188 0.27 3.59 -15.83
C LYS A 188 1.63 3.85 -16.47
N HIS A 189 2.41 4.79 -15.96
CA HIS A 189 3.76 5.09 -16.48
C HIS A 189 4.74 3.92 -16.30
N ALA A 190 4.60 3.17 -15.20
CA ALA A 190 5.37 1.95 -15.00
C ALA A 190 4.99 0.79 -15.95
N ARG A 191 4.05 1.03 -16.89
CA ARG A 191 3.52 0.04 -17.84
C ARG A 191 3.02 -1.26 -17.19
N ASN A 192 2.65 -1.18 -15.93
CA ASN A 192 2.06 -2.31 -15.23
C ASN A 192 0.61 -2.48 -15.71
N PRO A 193 0.20 -3.65 -16.21
CA PRO A 193 -1.17 -3.86 -16.59
C PRO A 193 -2.08 -3.82 -15.35
N LYS A 194 -3.18 -3.08 -15.45
CA LYS A 194 -4.28 -3.21 -14.51
C LYS A 194 -4.97 -4.54 -14.78
N ILE A 195 -4.95 -5.45 -13.80
CA ILE A 195 -5.55 -6.78 -13.94
C ILE A 195 -6.96 -6.83 -13.41
N MET A 196 -7.30 -6.02 -12.39
CA MET A 196 -8.67 -5.98 -11.86
C MET A 196 -8.95 -4.68 -11.11
N GLY A 197 -10.24 -4.43 -10.89
CA GLY A 197 -10.75 -3.48 -9.90
C GLY A 197 -11.42 -4.24 -8.77
N ILE A 198 -11.30 -3.73 -7.55
CA ILE A 198 -11.99 -4.24 -6.38
C ILE A 198 -12.83 -3.11 -5.83
N PHE A 199 -14.13 -3.31 -5.74
CA PHE A 199 -15.04 -2.46 -4.99
C PHE A 199 -15.40 -3.17 -3.70
N LEU A 200 -15.25 -2.48 -2.58
CA LEU A 200 -15.64 -2.95 -1.25
C LEU A 200 -16.60 -1.93 -0.64
N LEU A 201 -17.70 -2.43 -0.10
CA LEU A 201 -18.67 -1.66 0.69
C LEU A 201 -18.91 -2.40 2.00
N HIS A 202 -18.78 -1.71 3.11
CA HIS A 202 -19.07 -2.26 4.43
C HIS A 202 -20.02 -1.34 5.20
N ILE A 203 -21.10 -1.90 5.76
CA ILE A 203 -22.08 -1.19 6.59
C ILE A 203 -21.86 -1.63 8.03
N ARG A 204 -21.34 -0.72 8.86
CA ARG A 204 -20.88 -1.02 10.22
C ARG A 204 -22.01 -1.45 11.15
N GLY A 205 -23.19 -0.80 11.08
CA GLY A 205 -24.30 -1.07 12.00
C GLY A 205 -24.84 -2.49 11.91
N VAL A 206 -24.77 -3.12 10.74
CA VAL A 206 -25.23 -4.49 10.49
C VAL A 206 -24.07 -5.45 10.21
N ASN A 207 -22.84 -4.99 10.34
CA ASN A 207 -21.61 -5.76 10.04
C ASN A 207 -21.68 -6.50 8.69
N TRP A 208 -22.23 -5.83 7.67
CA TRP A 208 -22.43 -6.41 6.35
C TRP A 208 -21.36 -5.89 5.37
N THR A 209 -20.72 -6.81 4.64
CA THR A 209 -19.67 -6.49 3.67
C THR A 209 -20.06 -7.01 2.30
N PHE A 210 -20.03 -6.14 1.30
CA PHE A 210 -20.19 -6.45 -0.11
C PHE A 210 -18.87 -6.20 -0.83
N THR A 211 -18.48 -7.14 -1.70
CA THR A 211 -17.30 -7.00 -2.57
C THR A 211 -17.68 -7.33 -4.00
N ARG A 212 -17.20 -6.53 -4.93
CA ARG A 212 -17.32 -6.78 -6.37
C ARG A 212 -15.97 -6.58 -7.04
N THR A 213 -15.59 -7.51 -7.89
CA THR A 213 -14.39 -7.40 -8.71
C THR A 213 -14.77 -7.19 -10.17
N THR A 214 -13.91 -6.44 -10.89
CA THR A 214 -14.04 -6.23 -12.34
C THR A 214 -12.69 -6.50 -12.98
N GLY A 215 -12.66 -7.19 -14.10
CA GLY A 215 -11.43 -7.58 -14.81
C GLY A 215 -11.33 -9.08 -15.03
N ALA A 216 -10.11 -9.62 -15.10
CA ALA A 216 -9.86 -11.03 -15.39
C ALA A 216 -10.76 -11.99 -14.59
N PRO A 217 -11.05 -13.20 -15.09
CA PRO A 217 -12.00 -14.11 -14.48
C PRO A 217 -11.73 -14.22 -12.99
N PHE A 218 -12.80 -14.20 -12.22
CA PHE A 218 -12.82 -14.28 -10.79
C PHE A 218 -12.07 -15.54 -10.34
N ASP A 219 -10.79 -15.42 -10.24
CA ASP A 219 -9.95 -16.42 -9.61
C ASP A 219 -10.25 -16.30 -8.11
N SER A 220 -10.49 -17.39 -7.44
CA SER A 220 -10.81 -17.55 -6.02
C SER A 220 -9.78 -16.94 -5.04
N ARG A 221 -9.25 -15.78 -5.42
CA ARG A 221 -8.19 -15.03 -4.69
C ARG A 221 -8.70 -14.23 -3.52
N PHE A 222 -10.03 -14.11 -3.38
CA PHE A 222 -10.63 -13.44 -2.24
C PHE A 222 -11.35 -14.45 -1.38
N SER A 223 -10.87 -14.64 -0.17
CA SER A 223 -11.63 -15.34 0.85
C SER A 223 -12.27 -14.32 1.78
N ARG A 224 -13.50 -14.55 2.14
CA ARG A 224 -14.05 -13.99 3.37
C ARG A 224 -13.44 -14.81 4.50
N SER A 225 -12.39 -14.29 5.10
CA SER A 225 -11.74 -14.98 6.21
C SER A 225 -12.75 -15.17 7.34
N SER A 226 -13.00 -16.41 7.71
CA SER A 226 -13.31 -16.74 9.08
C SER A 226 -12.09 -16.29 9.93
N LYS A 227 -12.33 -15.92 11.17
CA LYS A 227 -11.38 -15.36 12.15
C LYS A 227 -10.05 -16.13 12.35
N ASP A 228 -9.85 -17.22 11.63
CA ASP A 228 -8.82 -18.22 11.90
C ASP A 228 -7.50 -18.04 11.12
N LEU A 229 -7.42 -17.18 10.10
CA LEU A 229 -6.20 -17.02 9.30
C LEU A 229 -5.16 -16.07 9.92
N TYR A 230 -5.57 -15.17 10.80
CA TYR A 230 -4.66 -14.28 11.52
C TYR A 230 -5.25 -13.94 12.88
N GLY A 231 -4.64 -14.42 13.95
CA GLY A 231 -4.94 -13.94 15.30
C GLY A 231 -4.86 -12.42 15.37
N ALA A 232 -5.97 -11.79 15.74
CA ALA A 232 -6.12 -10.39 16.12
C ALA A 232 -5.19 -9.38 15.41
N GLN A 233 -5.27 -9.22 14.11
CA GLN A 233 -4.66 -8.09 13.41
C GLN A 233 -5.72 -7.02 13.14
N ARG A 234 -5.51 -5.83 13.73
CA ARG A 234 -6.26 -4.63 13.34
C ARG A 234 -6.04 -4.38 11.85
N SER A 235 -7.12 -4.12 11.14
CA SER A 235 -7.11 -3.86 9.70
C SER A 235 -6.12 -2.75 9.35
N VAL A 236 -5.21 -3.05 8.45
CA VAL A 236 -4.30 -2.06 7.81
C VAL A 236 -5.10 -1.03 6.98
N GLY A 237 -6.43 -1.14 6.96
CA GLY A 237 -7.34 -0.31 6.17
C GLY A 237 -7.54 1.12 6.67
N ASP A 238 -7.01 1.49 7.82
CA ASP A 238 -7.23 2.83 8.38
C ASP A 238 -6.19 3.87 7.96
N GLU A 239 -5.15 3.50 7.18
CA GLU A 239 -4.03 4.39 6.83
C GLU A 239 -3.79 4.59 5.31
N LEU A 240 -4.74 4.23 4.43
CA LEU A 240 -4.63 4.51 2.99
C LEU A 240 -5.46 5.70 2.55
#